data_a8780896e8c0d687c31460c2e8d0fa3f
#
_entry.id   a8780896e8c0d687c31460c2e8d0fa3f
#
_cell.length_a   1.000
_cell.length_b   1.000
_cell.length_c   1.000
_cell.angle_alpha   90.00
_cell.angle_beta   90.00
_cell.angle_gamma   90.00
#
_symmetry.space_group_name_H-M   'P 1'
#
loop_
_entity.id
_entity.type
_entity.pdbx_description
1 polymer ?
#
loop_
_entity_poly.entity_id
_entity_poly.type
_entity_poly.pdbx_seq_one_letter_code
_entity_poly.pdbx_strand_id
1 'polypeptide(L)'
;MRRPLFLALLLSLSLCVTTLGEDQPQFPSMPAAVSSNATASLKGGFDLFSMMGVGPKKTWDDVTNQVYVMHLTHSAKWHQGQPVPGVAGRLGASASGAKAQVVLMGGYVVDAQGSEITVPDVNVYVEQRRWNRGKDIPVPVDRAVSGVNHDRFVYLIGGRSKNGPVNNVQVYDVEKDSWSQATPFPGTPVFGLSGGLADDTIVIVDGAKAGPAEGPSYVASDECWMGKIDKKNPEKIEWTKLPAHPGTARFGIAGGGSGRDRKIVFFGGTTTPHDYKGVSYDGKPAEVSSVTFAFDIHHSHWETISDNSPEARLDGGGIQDTVLGPVVIGGMASNRGVTARVTLLPKK
;
A
#
# COMPACT_ATOMS: atom_id res chain seq x y z
N MET A 1 47.58 -2.52 -61.96
CA MET A 1 46.42 -2.48 -61.05
C MET A 1 46.90 -2.72 -59.63
N ARG A 2 47.09 -1.66 -58.86
CA ARG A 2 47.52 -1.72 -57.41
C ARG A 2 46.32 -1.43 -56.56
N ARG A 3 45.96 -2.36 -55.68
CA ARG A 3 44.94 -2.16 -54.64
C ARG A 3 45.57 -1.49 -53.39
N PRO A 4 44.97 -0.48 -52.80
CA PRO A 4 45.47 0.08 -51.55
C PRO A 4 44.98 -0.77 -50.33
N LEU A 5 45.92 -1.05 -49.42
CA LEU A 5 45.73 -1.63 -48.14
C LEU A 5 45.13 -0.55 -47.22
N PHE A 6 43.91 -0.78 -46.67
CA PHE A 6 43.36 0.02 -45.57
C PHE A 6 43.84 -0.57 -44.24
N LEU A 7 44.68 0.20 -43.56
CA LEU A 7 45.15 -0.07 -42.21
C LEU A 7 44.08 0.43 -41.23
N ALA A 8 43.33 -0.49 -40.63
CA ALA A 8 42.37 -0.14 -39.57
C ALA A 8 43.12 0.04 -38.23
N LEU A 9 43.18 1.28 -37.74
CA LEU A 9 43.72 1.64 -36.43
C LEU A 9 42.66 1.36 -35.39
N LEU A 10 42.79 0.26 -34.63
CA LEU A 10 41.98 -0.03 -33.45
C LEU A 10 42.48 0.83 -32.29
N LEU A 11 41.80 1.93 -32.01
CA LEU A 11 41.94 2.65 -30.75
C LEU A 11 41.21 1.85 -29.64
N SER A 12 41.95 1.17 -28.80
CA SER A 12 41.45 0.63 -27.55
C SER A 12 41.24 1.76 -26.55
N LEU A 13 40.01 2.28 -26.45
CA LEU A 13 39.59 3.12 -25.32
C LEU A 13 39.47 2.23 -24.08
N SER A 14 40.45 2.28 -23.20
CA SER A 14 40.39 1.71 -21.88
C SER A 14 39.46 2.60 -21.06
N LEU A 15 38.16 2.26 -20.98
CA LEU A 15 37.26 2.87 -20.00
C LEU A 15 37.69 2.41 -18.61
N CYS A 16 38.30 3.33 -17.85
CA CYS A 16 38.49 3.18 -16.44
C CYS A 16 37.08 3.29 -15.81
N VAL A 17 36.43 2.15 -15.57
CA VAL A 17 35.18 2.10 -14.81
C VAL A 17 35.55 2.30 -13.35
N THR A 18 35.54 3.53 -12.91
CA THR A 18 35.39 3.82 -11.48
C THR A 18 33.98 3.40 -11.13
N THR A 19 33.83 2.34 -10.33
CA THR A 19 32.58 1.97 -9.66
C THR A 19 32.28 3.06 -8.61
N LEU A 20 31.74 4.17 -9.06
CA LEU A 20 30.94 5.05 -8.22
C LEU A 20 29.67 4.24 -7.93
N GLY A 21 29.35 4.06 -6.65
CA GLY A 21 28.11 3.42 -6.25
C GLY A 21 26.97 4.06 -7.03
N GLU A 22 26.16 3.25 -7.73
CA GLU A 22 24.98 3.75 -8.44
C GLU A 22 24.12 4.48 -7.43
N ASP A 23 24.04 5.81 -7.55
CA ASP A 23 23.09 6.62 -6.80
C ASP A 23 21.69 6.10 -7.16
N GLN A 24 21.07 5.38 -6.24
CA GLN A 24 19.68 4.93 -6.41
C GLN A 24 18.81 6.16 -6.69
N PRO A 25 17.90 6.09 -7.68
CA PRO A 25 17.04 7.23 -7.99
C PRO A 25 16.27 7.65 -6.74
N GLN A 26 16.47 8.91 -6.35
CA GLN A 26 15.79 9.48 -5.19
C GLN A 26 14.51 10.17 -5.64
N PHE A 27 13.41 9.78 -5.04
CA PHE A 27 12.14 10.46 -5.22
C PHE A 27 12.12 11.77 -4.41
N PRO A 28 11.54 12.86 -4.94
CA PRO A 28 11.33 14.06 -4.15
C PRO A 28 10.35 13.78 -3.01
N SER A 29 10.63 14.34 -1.82
CA SER A 29 9.72 14.28 -0.70
C SER A 29 8.39 14.97 -1.01
N MET A 30 7.30 14.50 -0.39
CA MET A 30 5.99 15.17 -0.46
C MET A 30 6.07 16.59 0.12
N PRO A 31 5.17 17.51 -0.27
CA PRO A 31 5.10 18.86 0.31
C PRO A 31 4.76 18.87 1.80
N ALA A 32 4.09 17.84 2.31
CA ALA A 32 3.76 17.69 3.73
C ALA A 32 4.03 16.26 4.20
N ALA A 33 4.47 16.12 5.44
CA ALA A 33 4.61 14.84 6.11
C ALA A 33 3.22 14.30 6.46
N VAL A 34 2.98 13.01 6.17
CA VAL A 34 1.68 12.37 6.43
C VAL A 34 1.85 10.88 6.71
N SER A 35 1.02 10.35 7.61
CA SER A 35 0.93 8.93 7.97
C SER A 35 -0.51 8.45 7.84
N SER A 36 -0.72 7.14 7.74
CA SER A 36 -2.04 6.52 7.52
C SER A 36 -2.76 7.09 6.29
N ASN A 37 -1.98 7.56 5.32
CA ASN A 37 -2.45 8.08 4.05
C ASN A 37 -2.82 6.94 3.10
N ALA A 38 -3.81 7.18 2.24
CA ALA A 38 -4.13 6.30 1.13
C ALA A 38 -3.22 6.62 -0.06
N THR A 39 -2.65 5.59 -0.68
CA THR A 39 -1.78 5.75 -1.85
C THR A 39 -2.28 4.94 -3.03
N ALA A 40 -2.11 5.46 -4.22
CA ALA A 40 -2.45 4.78 -5.46
C ALA A 40 -1.49 5.17 -6.58
N SER A 41 -1.46 4.35 -7.63
CA SER A 41 -0.75 4.67 -8.86
C SER A 41 -1.65 4.49 -10.09
N LEU A 42 -1.40 5.28 -11.12
CA LEU A 42 -2.05 5.19 -12.43
C LEU A 42 -1.00 5.08 -13.54
N LYS A 43 -1.48 4.76 -14.74
CA LYS A 43 -0.66 4.71 -15.96
C LYS A 43 0.57 3.81 -15.81
N GLY A 44 0.40 2.63 -15.22
CA GLY A 44 1.50 1.68 -15.02
C GLY A 44 2.58 2.18 -14.06
N GLY A 45 2.22 3.01 -13.07
CA GLY A 45 3.13 3.53 -12.07
C GLY A 45 3.82 4.84 -12.45
N PHE A 46 3.36 5.54 -13.50
CA PHE A 46 3.87 6.87 -13.85
C PHE A 46 3.25 7.99 -13.02
N ASP A 47 2.00 7.84 -12.58
CA ASP A 47 1.33 8.81 -11.72
C ASP A 47 1.18 8.22 -10.33
N LEU A 48 1.71 8.91 -9.32
CA LEU A 48 1.62 8.54 -7.91
C LEU A 48 0.71 9.50 -7.16
N PHE A 49 -0.11 8.95 -6.28
CA PHE A 49 -1.04 9.71 -5.44
C PHE A 49 -0.78 9.42 -3.97
N SER A 50 -0.83 10.46 -3.15
CA SER A 50 -0.95 10.39 -1.70
C SER A 50 -2.12 11.25 -1.26
N MET A 51 -3.04 10.68 -0.52
CA MET A 51 -4.33 11.28 -0.20
C MET A 51 -4.66 11.08 1.27
N MET A 52 -5.18 12.12 1.91
CA MET A 52 -5.62 12.07 3.31
C MET A 52 -4.51 11.72 4.29
N GLY A 53 -4.85 11.27 5.48
CA GLY A 53 -3.91 10.88 6.52
C GLY A 53 -3.81 11.89 7.66
N VAL A 54 -2.85 11.70 8.55
CA VAL A 54 -2.57 12.57 9.70
C VAL A 54 -1.17 13.14 9.62
N GLY A 55 -1.03 14.41 9.96
CA GLY A 55 0.23 15.13 9.99
C GLY A 55 1.08 14.87 11.25
N PRO A 56 2.19 15.62 11.43
CA PRO A 56 3.16 15.39 12.50
C PRO A 56 2.65 15.54 13.93
N LYS A 57 1.61 16.33 14.17
CA LYS A 57 1.02 16.50 15.51
C LYS A 57 0.29 15.25 15.97
N LYS A 58 -0.24 14.44 15.03
CA LYS A 58 -1.01 13.21 15.27
C LYS A 58 -2.22 13.46 16.19
N THR A 59 -2.90 14.56 15.96
CA THR A 59 -4.13 14.96 16.65
C THR A 59 -5.30 14.93 15.67
N TRP A 60 -6.53 14.94 16.17
CA TRP A 60 -7.73 14.89 15.34
C TRP A 60 -7.82 16.08 14.37
N ASP A 61 -7.34 17.28 14.77
CA ASP A 61 -7.30 18.50 13.97
C ASP A 61 -6.11 18.55 12.97
N ASP A 62 -5.21 17.57 13.03
CA ASP A 62 -4.11 17.38 12.09
C ASP A 62 -4.43 16.34 11.00
N VAL A 63 -5.63 15.76 11.07
CA VAL A 63 -6.17 14.88 10.02
C VAL A 63 -6.54 15.71 8.80
N THR A 64 -6.11 15.27 7.61
CA THR A 64 -6.20 16.08 6.39
C THR A 64 -6.94 15.35 5.27
N ASN A 65 -7.63 16.12 4.40
CA ASN A 65 -8.21 15.65 3.14
C ASN A 65 -7.35 16.02 1.92
N GLN A 66 -6.13 16.46 2.13
CA GLN A 66 -5.23 16.90 1.06
C GLN A 66 -4.88 15.75 0.11
N VAL A 67 -4.59 16.12 -1.12
CA VAL A 67 -4.19 15.23 -2.20
C VAL A 67 -2.90 15.75 -2.81
N TYR A 68 -1.93 14.89 -2.94
CA TYR A 68 -0.69 15.18 -3.65
C TYR A 68 -0.54 14.19 -4.80
N VAL A 69 -0.14 14.71 -5.97
CA VAL A 69 0.05 13.93 -7.19
C VAL A 69 1.45 14.19 -7.72
N MET A 70 2.17 13.13 -8.06
CA MET A 70 3.46 13.21 -8.72
C MET A 70 3.41 12.48 -10.07
N HIS A 71 3.86 13.15 -11.11
CA HIS A 71 4.08 12.54 -12.42
C HIS A 71 5.57 12.17 -12.55
N LEU A 72 5.87 10.89 -12.77
CA LEU A 72 7.23 10.41 -12.97
C LEU A 72 7.72 10.76 -14.36
N THR A 73 8.29 11.95 -14.49
CA THR A 73 8.95 12.48 -15.68
C THR A 73 10.39 12.84 -15.32
N HIS A 74 11.18 13.34 -16.28
CA HIS A 74 12.56 13.81 -16.03
C HIS A 74 12.66 14.88 -14.93
N SER A 75 11.57 15.56 -14.59
CA SER A 75 11.50 16.57 -13.52
C SER A 75 10.38 16.24 -12.55
N ALA A 76 10.37 15.03 -12.01
CA ALA A 76 9.35 14.56 -11.08
C ALA A 76 9.17 15.55 -9.92
N LYS A 77 7.95 16.07 -9.75
CA LYS A 77 7.54 16.99 -8.68
C LYS A 77 6.16 16.65 -8.18
N TRP A 78 5.96 16.85 -6.89
CA TRP A 78 4.64 16.77 -6.28
C TRP A 78 3.85 18.04 -6.58
N HIS A 79 2.61 17.86 -6.95
CA HIS A 79 1.61 18.90 -7.14
C HIS A 79 0.46 18.67 -6.16
N GLN A 80 -0.08 19.74 -5.60
CA GLN A 80 -1.29 19.68 -4.82
C GLN A 80 -2.48 19.49 -5.76
N GLY A 81 -3.26 18.42 -5.52
CA GLY A 81 -4.53 18.15 -6.17
C GLY A 81 -5.70 18.83 -5.46
N GLN A 82 -6.91 18.65 -6.00
CA GLN A 82 -8.12 19.05 -5.28
C GLN A 82 -8.30 18.19 -4.04
N PRO A 83 -8.52 18.77 -2.86
CA PRO A 83 -8.82 18.01 -1.64
C PRO A 83 -10.01 17.08 -1.83
N VAL A 84 -10.01 15.96 -1.12
CA VAL A 84 -11.15 15.03 -1.13
C VAL A 84 -12.37 15.74 -0.51
N PRO A 85 -13.53 15.80 -1.21
CA PRO A 85 -14.69 16.50 -0.72
C PRO A 85 -15.43 15.72 0.38
N GLY A 86 -16.22 16.45 1.18
CA GLY A 86 -17.22 15.89 2.09
C GLY A 86 -16.75 15.73 3.54
N VAL A 87 -15.47 15.48 3.79
CA VAL A 87 -14.92 15.28 5.16
C VAL A 87 -13.65 16.06 5.37
N ALA A 88 -13.30 16.36 6.63
CA ALA A 88 -12.04 17.02 6.98
C ALA A 88 -10.81 16.15 6.63
N GLY A 89 -10.97 14.84 6.69
CA GLY A 89 -9.97 13.84 6.34
C GLY A 89 -10.33 12.47 6.90
N ARG A 90 -9.65 11.44 6.42
CA ARG A 90 -9.80 10.05 6.88
C ARG A 90 -8.45 9.40 7.06
N LEU A 91 -8.40 8.44 7.97
CA LEU A 91 -7.24 7.58 8.23
C LEU A 91 -7.55 6.15 7.82
N GLY A 92 -6.54 5.38 7.46
CA GLY A 92 -6.71 3.98 7.10
C GLY A 92 -7.68 3.73 5.94
N ALA A 93 -7.89 4.72 5.06
CA ALA A 93 -8.61 4.54 3.82
C ALA A 93 -7.76 3.73 2.84
N SER A 94 -8.41 2.93 2.00
CA SER A 94 -7.76 2.20 0.91
C SER A 94 -7.91 2.93 -0.41
N ALA A 95 -6.91 2.86 -1.29
CA ALA A 95 -7.03 3.44 -2.62
C ALA A 95 -6.42 2.54 -3.69
N SER A 96 -7.00 2.57 -4.88
CA SER A 96 -6.53 1.81 -6.03
C SER A 96 -6.77 2.56 -7.34
N GLY A 97 -5.85 2.40 -8.29
CA GLY A 97 -5.98 2.96 -9.63
C GLY A 97 -6.60 1.96 -10.60
N ALA A 98 -7.72 2.31 -11.24
CA ALA A 98 -8.38 1.49 -12.24
C ALA A 98 -9.05 2.37 -13.31
N LYS A 99 -9.02 1.97 -14.58
CA LYS A 99 -9.65 2.72 -15.70
C LYS A 99 -9.30 4.23 -15.72
N ALA A 100 -8.00 4.54 -15.52
CA ALA A 100 -7.51 5.92 -15.44
C ALA A 100 -8.18 6.76 -14.32
N GLN A 101 -8.70 6.13 -13.28
CA GLN A 101 -9.32 6.73 -12.11
C GLN A 101 -8.63 6.24 -10.84
N VAL A 102 -8.64 7.05 -9.78
CA VAL A 102 -8.29 6.60 -8.43
C VAL A 102 -9.57 6.44 -7.63
N VAL A 103 -9.81 5.24 -7.12
CA VAL A 103 -10.92 4.92 -6.23
C VAL A 103 -10.39 4.94 -4.79
N LEU A 104 -10.88 5.88 -3.99
CA LEU A 104 -10.55 6.05 -2.57
C LEU A 104 -11.74 5.57 -1.73
N MET A 105 -11.52 4.61 -0.84
CA MET A 105 -12.57 3.83 -0.18
C MET A 105 -12.41 3.78 1.33
N GLY A 106 -13.50 3.95 2.06
CA GLY A 106 -13.60 3.71 3.49
C GLY A 106 -12.63 4.53 4.33
N GLY A 107 -12.05 3.87 5.33
CA GLY A 107 -11.28 4.53 6.37
C GLY A 107 -12.16 5.01 7.53
N TYR A 108 -11.59 5.79 8.43
CA TYR A 108 -12.30 6.34 9.57
C TYR A 108 -11.97 7.82 9.77
N VAL A 109 -12.93 8.54 10.33
CA VAL A 109 -12.75 9.91 10.82
C VAL A 109 -12.45 9.86 12.32
N VAL A 110 -11.74 10.88 12.81
CA VAL A 110 -11.46 11.04 14.25
C VAL A 110 -12.14 12.32 14.71
N ASP A 111 -12.98 12.23 15.74
CA ASP A 111 -13.64 13.39 16.35
C ASP A 111 -12.74 14.10 17.38
N ALA A 112 -13.21 15.24 17.91
CA ALA A 112 -12.48 16.01 18.92
C ALA A 112 -12.28 15.27 20.24
N GLN A 113 -13.05 14.22 20.49
CA GLN A 113 -12.94 13.34 21.65
C GLN A 113 -11.98 12.18 21.42
N GLY A 114 -11.47 12.03 20.18
CA GLY A 114 -10.58 10.94 19.77
C GLY A 114 -11.30 9.66 19.38
N SER A 115 -12.63 9.70 19.20
CA SER A 115 -13.39 8.54 18.74
C SER A 115 -13.13 8.28 17.27
N GLU A 116 -12.89 7.03 16.93
CA GLU A 116 -12.69 6.56 15.56
C GLU A 116 -14.02 6.04 14.98
N ILE A 117 -14.49 6.65 13.89
CA ILE A 117 -15.77 6.33 13.26
C ILE A 117 -15.50 5.87 11.83
N THR A 118 -15.63 4.56 11.58
CA THR A 118 -15.47 3.97 10.23
C THR A 118 -16.60 4.46 9.31
N VAL A 119 -16.25 4.86 8.09
CA VAL A 119 -17.17 5.46 7.12
C VAL A 119 -17.28 4.64 5.83
N PRO A 120 -18.46 4.66 5.15
CA PRO A 120 -18.69 3.91 3.92
C PRO A 120 -18.20 4.61 2.66
N ASP A 121 -17.63 5.79 2.78
CA ASP A 121 -17.39 6.73 1.69
C ASP A 121 -16.51 6.18 0.59
N VAL A 122 -16.96 6.35 -0.66
CA VAL A 122 -16.19 6.12 -1.88
C VAL A 122 -16.08 7.43 -2.64
N ASN A 123 -14.85 7.85 -2.93
CA ASN A 123 -14.55 9.01 -3.74
C ASN A 123 -13.73 8.57 -4.96
N VAL A 124 -14.13 9.00 -6.14
CA VAL A 124 -13.48 8.62 -7.40
C VAL A 124 -12.85 9.85 -8.04
N TYR A 125 -11.51 9.86 -8.12
CA TYR A 125 -10.78 10.92 -8.79
C TYR A 125 -10.62 10.59 -10.26
N VAL A 126 -11.13 11.46 -11.13
CA VAL A 126 -11.13 11.26 -12.59
C VAL A 126 -10.12 12.18 -13.29
N GLU A 127 -9.82 11.89 -14.55
CA GLU A 127 -8.78 12.55 -15.35
C GLU A 127 -8.91 14.08 -15.43
N GLN A 128 -10.14 14.63 -15.38
CA GLN A 128 -10.38 16.08 -15.32
C GLN A 128 -10.02 16.72 -13.96
N ARG A 129 -9.29 15.99 -13.12
CA ARG A 129 -8.83 16.41 -11.78
C ARG A 129 -9.99 16.81 -10.85
N ARG A 130 -11.10 16.10 -10.93
CA ARG A 130 -12.28 16.28 -10.07
C ARG A 130 -12.64 15.01 -9.34
N TRP A 131 -13.33 15.17 -8.23
CA TRP A 131 -13.90 14.10 -7.46
C TRP A 131 -15.36 13.85 -7.82
N ASN A 132 -15.74 12.59 -7.97
CA ASN A 132 -17.12 12.13 -8.00
C ASN A 132 -17.38 11.29 -6.75
N ARG A 133 -18.62 11.27 -6.28
CA ARG A 133 -19.06 10.34 -5.24
C ARG A 133 -19.36 8.99 -5.89
N GLY A 134 -18.73 7.91 -5.42
CA GLY A 134 -19.10 6.55 -5.77
C GLY A 134 -20.10 5.98 -4.78
N LYS A 135 -20.62 4.78 -5.09
CA LYS A 135 -21.57 4.07 -4.24
C LYS A 135 -20.91 3.61 -2.95
N ASP A 136 -21.57 3.82 -1.82
CA ASP A 136 -21.10 3.47 -0.49
C ASP A 136 -20.71 1.99 -0.33
N ILE A 137 -19.66 1.73 0.43
CA ILE A 137 -19.20 0.37 0.77
C ILE A 137 -20.31 -0.33 1.57
N PRO A 138 -20.77 -1.53 1.16
CA PRO A 138 -21.85 -2.25 1.87
C PRO A 138 -21.49 -2.61 3.32
N VAL A 139 -20.27 -3.04 3.56
CA VAL A 139 -19.70 -3.23 4.90
C VAL A 139 -18.55 -2.24 5.07
N PRO A 140 -18.79 -1.07 5.70
CA PRO A 140 -17.74 -0.06 5.89
C PRO A 140 -16.57 -0.62 6.65
N VAL A 141 -15.35 -0.37 6.16
CA VAL A 141 -14.11 -0.83 6.79
C VAL A 141 -13.00 0.21 6.70
N ASP A 142 -12.09 0.14 7.64
CA ASP A 142 -10.81 0.83 7.63
C ASP A 142 -9.63 -0.15 7.67
N ARG A 143 -8.45 0.31 7.26
CA ARG A 143 -7.20 -0.49 7.24
C ARG A 143 -7.38 -1.86 6.57
N ALA A 144 -8.08 -1.87 5.44
CA ALA A 144 -8.26 -3.03 4.57
C ALA A 144 -7.19 -3.05 3.48
N VAL A 145 -6.89 -4.23 2.94
CA VAL A 145 -6.07 -4.37 1.73
C VAL A 145 -6.92 -4.05 0.50
N SER A 146 -6.35 -3.35 -0.47
CA SER A 146 -6.98 -3.15 -1.78
C SER A 146 -6.06 -3.56 -2.92
N GLY A 147 -6.67 -3.99 -4.03
CA GLY A 147 -5.99 -4.35 -5.27
C GLY A 147 -6.94 -4.35 -6.45
N VAL A 148 -6.40 -4.36 -7.66
CA VAL A 148 -7.17 -4.25 -8.90
C VAL A 148 -6.96 -5.46 -9.79
N ASN A 149 -8.07 -6.04 -10.26
CA ASN A 149 -8.08 -7.09 -11.25
C ASN A 149 -8.67 -6.58 -12.57
N HIS A 150 -8.02 -6.91 -13.69
CA HIS A 150 -8.43 -6.54 -15.06
C HIS A 150 -8.71 -5.04 -15.25
N ASP A 151 -7.99 -4.16 -14.54
CA ASP A 151 -8.17 -2.70 -14.61
C ASP A 151 -9.63 -2.24 -14.41
N ARG A 152 -10.44 -3.03 -13.68
CA ARG A 152 -11.87 -2.81 -13.49
C ARG A 152 -12.39 -3.14 -12.10
N PHE A 153 -12.04 -4.31 -11.59
CA PHE A 153 -12.57 -4.78 -10.32
C PHE A 153 -11.62 -4.42 -9.19
N VAL A 154 -12.05 -3.54 -8.29
CA VAL A 154 -11.29 -3.16 -7.11
C VAL A 154 -11.75 -4.01 -5.94
N TYR A 155 -10.83 -4.80 -5.39
CA TYR A 155 -11.06 -5.64 -4.21
C TYR A 155 -10.74 -4.86 -2.95
N LEU A 156 -11.58 -5.02 -1.94
CA LEU A 156 -11.40 -4.51 -0.59
C LEU A 156 -11.49 -5.69 0.38
N ILE A 157 -10.39 -6.03 1.06
CA ILE A 157 -10.19 -7.31 1.73
C ILE A 157 -9.92 -7.08 3.22
N GLY A 158 -10.73 -7.71 4.07
CA GLY A 158 -10.62 -7.58 5.53
C GLY A 158 -10.89 -6.18 6.03
N GLY A 159 -10.15 -5.76 7.05
CA GLY A 159 -10.27 -4.45 7.67
C GLY A 159 -11.11 -4.47 8.95
N ARG A 160 -11.28 -3.30 9.57
CA ARG A 160 -12.08 -3.13 10.78
C ARG A 160 -13.39 -2.42 10.45
N SER A 161 -14.50 -3.08 10.75
CA SER A 161 -15.84 -2.49 10.74
C SER A 161 -16.18 -1.90 12.12
N LYS A 162 -17.34 -1.25 12.22
CA LYS A 162 -17.88 -0.78 13.52
C LYS A 162 -18.03 -1.90 14.57
N ASN A 163 -18.11 -3.16 14.13
CA ASN A 163 -18.27 -4.33 15.00
C ASN A 163 -16.96 -5.09 15.24
N GLY A 164 -15.82 -4.56 14.80
CA GLY A 164 -14.50 -5.18 14.90
C GLY A 164 -13.96 -5.69 13.55
N PRO A 165 -12.86 -6.47 13.61
CA PRO A 165 -12.23 -7.03 12.41
C PRO A 165 -13.18 -7.92 11.61
N VAL A 166 -13.02 -7.93 10.27
CA VAL A 166 -13.83 -8.75 9.35
C VAL A 166 -12.94 -9.53 8.38
N ASN A 167 -13.47 -10.59 7.79
CA ASN A 167 -12.83 -11.38 6.72
C ASN A 167 -13.55 -11.22 5.37
N ASN A 168 -14.40 -10.23 5.23
CA ASN A 168 -15.12 -9.93 3.99
C ASN A 168 -14.14 -9.62 2.86
N VAL A 169 -14.56 -10.00 1.64
CA VAL A 169 -13.95 -9.54 0.40
C VAL A 169 -15.04 -8.87 -0.42
N GLN A 170 -14.94 -7.58 -0.59
CA GLN A 170 -15.90 -6.75 -1.30
C GLN A 170 -15.30 -6.31 -2.63
N VAL A 171 -16.08 -6.35 -3.70
CA VAL A 171 -15.62 -6.04 -5.06
C VAL A 171 -16.41 -4.86 -5.60
N TYR A 172 -15.68 -3.80 -5.95
CA TYR A 172 -16.24 -2.63 -6.61
C TYR A 172 -15.98 -2.69 -8.12
N ASP A 173 -17.04 -2.70 -8.91
CA ASP A 173 -16.99 -2.59 -10.36
C ASP A 173 -16.97 -1.10 -10.73
N VAL A 174 -15.82 -0.57 -11.15
CA VAL A 174 -15.66 0.87 -11.46
C VAL A 174 -16.43 1.31 -12.70
N GLU A 175 -16.85 0.39 -13.59
CA GLU A 175 -17.66 0.71 -14.75
C GLU A 175 -19.15 0.83 -14.42
N LYS A 176 -19.60 0.10 -13.40
CA LYS A 176 -21.01 0.05 -13.02
C LYS A 176 -21.36 0.87 -11.78
N ASP A 177 -20.33 1.41 -11.09
CA ASP A 177 -20.48 2.03 -9.77
C ASP A 177 -21.31 1.13 -8.84
N SER A 178 -20.87 -0.12 -8.67
CA SER A 178 -21.62 -1.11 -7.90
C SER A 178 -20.71 -2.05 -7.13
N TRP A 179 -21.21 -2.49 -5.96
CA TRP A 179 -20.53 -3.44 -5.10
C TRP A 179 -21.14 -4.83 -5.19
N SER A 180 -20.30 -5.85 -5.06
CA SER A 180 -20.68 -7.23 -4.80
C SER A 180 -19.80 -7.83 -3.70
N GLN A 181 -20.21 -8.97 -3.16
CA GLN A 181 -19.42 -9.74 -2.18
C GLN A 181 -18.74 -10.90 -2.90
N ALA A 182 -17.44 -11.03 -2.71
CA ALA A 182 -16.70 -12.19 -3.18
C ALA A 182 -16.52 -13.23 -2.05
N THR A 183 -15.96 -14.38 -2.39
CA THR A 183 -15.63 -15.43 -1.42
C THR A 183 -14.75 -14.86 -0.31
N PRO A 184 -15.19 -14.80 0.96
CA PRO A 184 -14.40 -14.30 2.05
C PRO A 184 -13.13 -15.14 2.26
N PHE A 185 -12.05 -14.55 2.77
CA PHE A 185 -10.90 -15.38 3.14
C PHE A 185 -11.22 -16.22 4.39
N PRO A 186 -10.76 -17.49 4.43
CA PRO A 186 -11.20 -18.42 5.48
C PRO A 186 -10.41 -18.24 6.80
N GLY A 187 -9.49 -17.31 6.86
CA GLY A 187 -8.68 -17.02 8.05
C GLY A 187 -9.42 -16.24 9.12
N THR A 188 -8.71 -16.03 10.24
CA THR A 188 -9.18 -15.17 11.32
C THR A 188 -9.46 -13.76 10.82
N PRO A 189 -10.60 -13.13 11.17
CA PRO A 189 -10.88 -11.75 10.84
C PRO A 189 -9.80 -10.80 11.36
N VAL A 190 -9.26 -9.94 10.50
CA VAL A 190 -8.14 -9.02 10.82
C VAL A 190 -8.31 -7.65 10.16
N PHE A 191 -7.67 -6.64 10.76
CA PHE A 191 -7.50 -5.31 10.18
C PHE A 191 -6.04 -4.89 10.23
N GLY A 192 -5.65 -3.89 9.43
CA GLY A 192 -4.24 -3.52 9.30
C GLY A 192 -3.37 -4.67 8.83
N LEU A 193 -4.02 -5.64 8.15
CA LEU A 193 -3.36 -6.67 7.39
C LEU A 193 -2.67 -6.04 6.19
N SER A 194 -1.68 -6.75 5.67
CA SER A 194 -0.97 -6.32 4.47
C SER A 194 -1.22 -7.27 3.31
N GLY A 195 -1.07 -6.76 2.11
CA GLY A 195 -1.26 -7.59 0.93
C GLY A 195 -1.21 -6.80 -0.37
N GLY A 196 -1.49 -7.51 -1.42
CA GLY A 196 -1.60 -6.96 -2.76
C GLY A 196 -2.24 -7.95 -3.73
N LEU A 197 -2.42 -7.47 -4.93
CA LEU A 197 -2.96 -8.24 -6.04
C LEU A 197 -2.04 -8.07 -7.25
N ALA A 198 -1.67 -9.17 -7.87
CA ALA A 198 -0.97 -9.18 -9.15
C ALA A 198 -1.64 -10.21 -10.06
N ASP A 199 -2.03 -9.78 -11.26
CA ASP A 199 -2.86 -10.52 -12.21
C ASP A 199 -4.19 -10.96 -11.56
N ASP A 200 -4.40 -12.26 -11.34
CA ASP A 200 -5.56 -12.87 -10.69
C ASP A 200 -5.23 -13.45 -9.30
N THR A 201 -4.08 -13.08 -8.73
CA THR A 201 -3.59 -13.63 -7.48
C THR A 201 -3.51 -12.56 -6.40
N ILE A 202 -4.22 -12.80 -5.30
CA ILE A 202 -4.18 -12.04 -4.05
C ILE A 202 -3.21 -12.74 -3.10
N VAL A 203 -2.38 -11.99 -2.39
CA VAL A 203 -1.68 -12.50 -1.19
C VAL A 203 -1.91 -11.53 -0.06
N ILE A 204 -2.35 -12.05 1.09
CA ILE A 204 -2.56 -11.30 2.32
C ILE A 204 -1.78 -11.94 3.46
N VAL A 205 -1.28 -11.11 4.36
CA VAL A 205 -0.51 -11.53 5.53
C VAL A 205 -0.88 -10.74 6.77
N ASP A 206 -0.77 -11.36 7.92
CA ASP A 206 -0.72 -10.72 9.23
C ASP A 206 -1.97 -9.86 9.58
N GLY A 207 -1.73 -8.73 10.22
CA GLY A 207 -2.76 -7.82 10.71
C GLY A 207 -3.06 -8.03 12.19
N ALA A 208 -4.11 -7.37 12.66
CA ALA A 208 -4.56 -7.45 14.05
C ALA A 208 -5.89 -8.17 14.16
N LYS A 209 -5.94 -9.19 14.99
CA LYS A 209 -7.15 -9.91 15.43
C LYS A 209 -7.57 -9.46 16.83
N ALA A 210 -8.81 -9.74 17.21
CA ALA A 210 -9.27 -9.52 18.57
C ALA A 210 -8.35 -10.20 19.59
N GLY A 211 -7.96 -9.49 20.60
CA GLY A 211 -7.14 -9.99 21.69
C GLY A 211 -7.92 -10.85 22.70
N PRO A 212 -7.25 -11.44 23.70
CA PRO A 212 -7.90 -12.18 24.77
C PRO A 212 -8.72 -11.26 25.66
N ALA A 213 -9.70 -11.84 26.40
CA ALA A 213 -10.56 -11.09 27.29
C ALA A 213 -9.78 -10.30 28.38
N GLU A 214 -8.67 -10.86 28.85
CA GLU A 214 -7.74 -10.19 29.76
C GLU A 214 -6.44 -9.91 29.00
N GLY A 215 -6.24 -8.65 28.56
CA GLY A 215 -5.05 -8.26 27.79
C GLY A 215 -5.32 -7.12 26.82
N PRO A 216 -4.43 -6.89 25.85
CA PRO A 216 -4.62 -5.85 24.84
C PRO A 216 -5.83 -6.18 23.96
N SER A 217 -6.59 -5.15 23.57
CA SER A 217 -7.78 -5.31 22.72
C SER A 217 -7.50 -6.01 21.39
N TYR A 218 -6.28 -5.88 20.89
CA TYR A 218 -5.84 -6.47 19.62
C TYR A 218 -4.43 -7.03 19.75
N VAL A 219 -4.22 -8.16 19.08
CA VAL A 219 -2.92 -8.84 18.97
C VAL A 219 -2.60 -9.15 17.50
N ALA A 220 -1.31 -9.26 17.16
CA ALA A 220 -0.91 -9.61 15.81
C ALA A 220 -1.40 -11.02 15.41
N SER A 221 -1.82 -11.18 14.17
CA SER A 221 -2.07 -12.45 13.51
C SER A 221 -0.87 -12.81 12.65
N ASP A 222 -0.53 -14.09 12.54
CA ASP A 222 0.56 -14.65 11.75
C ASP A 222 0.07 -15.43 10.52
N GLU A 223 -1.20 -15.29 10.18
CA GLU A 223 -1.78 -16.02 9.07
C GLU A 223 -1.43 -15.40 7.72
N CYS A 224 -1.07 -16.26 6.77
CA CYS A 224 -0.81 -15.89 5.38
C CYS A 224 -1.74 -16.67 4.46
N TRP A 225 -2.38 -15.99 3.52
CA TRP A 225 -3.34 -16.57 2.59
C TRP A 225 -3.08 -16.12 1.16
N MET A 226 -3.22 -17.05 0.22
CA MET A 226 -3.25 -16.77 -1.21
C MET A 226 -4.66 -17.03 -1.74
N GLY A 227 -5.22 -16.06 -2.45
CA GLY A 227 -6.50 -16.15 -3.15
C GLY A 227 -6.29 -16.16 -4.66
N LYS A 228 -6.91 -17.10 -5.35
CA LYS A 228 -6.93 -17.16 -6.82
C LYS A 228 -8.30 -16.76 -7.32
N ILE A 229 -8.38 -15.62 -8.00
CA ILE A 229 -9.63 -15.10 -8.57
C ILE A 229 -9.99 -15.92 -9.81
N ASP A 230 -11.24 -16.36 -9.90
CA ASP A 230 -11.74 -17.05 -11.09
C ASP A 230 -11.82 -16.10 -12.29
N LYS A 231 -11.28 -16.49 -13.42
CA LYS A 231 -11.17 -15.66 -14.63
C LYS A 231 -12.50 -15.23 -15.22
N LYS A 232 -13.60 -15.94 -14.92
CA LYS A 232 -14.94 -15.69 -15.46
C LYS A 232 -15.88 -15.05 -14.44
N ASN A 233 -15.56 -15.22 -13.15
CA ASN A 233 -16.39 -14.73 -12.06
C ASN A 233 -15.51 -14.03 -11.01
N PRO A 234 -15.44 -12.67 -10.99
CA PRO A 234 -14.62 -11.93 -10.06
C PRO A 234 -15.02 -12.09 -8.59
N GLU A 235 -16.22 -12.63 -8.31
CA GLU A 235 -16.69 -12.88 -6.95
C GLU A 235 -16.21 -14.23 -6.39
N LYS A 236 -15.73 -15.12 -7.24
CA LYS A 236 -15.26 -16.44 -6.84
C LYS A 236 -13.76 -16.42 -6.64
N ILE A 237 -13.33 -16.72 -5.41
CA ILE A 237 -11.91 -16.81 -5.04
C ILE A 237 -11.66 -18.17 -4.39
N GLU A 238 -10.64 -18.86 -4.89
CA GLU A 238 -10.11 -20.06 -4.25
C GLU A 238 -8.97 -19.68 -3.31
N TRP A 239 -9.14 -19.94 -2.01
CA TRP A 239 -8.17 -19.58 -1.00
C TRP A 239 -7.31 -20.77 -0.59
N THR A 240 -6.02 -20.54 -0.47
CA THR A 240 -5.01 -21.49 0.02
C THR A 240 -4.24 -20.86 1.17
N LYS A 241 -4.10 -21.57 2.28
CA LYS A 241 -3.25 -21.13 3.38
C LYS A 241 -1.79 -21.28 2.96
N LEU A 242 -1.02 -20.20 3.14
CA LEU A 242 0.41 -20.20 2.90
C LEU A 242 1.18 -20.55 4.16
N PRO A 243 2.43 -21.07 4.05
CA PRO A 243 3.37 -21.08 5.17
C PRO A 243 3.60 -19.64 5.68
N ALA A 244 4.04 -19.52 6.93
CA ALA A 244 4.41 -18.24 7.50
C ALA A 244 5.48 -17.54 6.63
N HIS A 245 5.37 -16.23 6.49
CA HIS A 245 6.40 -15.43 5.83
C HIS A 245 7.69 -15.35 6.70
N PRO A 246 8.83 -14.92 6.14
CA PRO A 246 10.06 -14.73 6.92
C PRO A 246 9.88 -13.67 8.01
N GLY A 247 10.30 -13.98 9.23
CA GLY A 247 10.23 -13.09 10.37
C GLY A 247 8.96 -13.25 11.21
N THR A 248 8.71 -12.27 12.06
CA THR A 248 7.57 -12.26 13.00
C THR A 248 6.34 -11.59 12.40
N ALA A 249 5.15 -11.98 12.87
CA ALA A 249 3.88 -11.33 12.53
C ALA A 249 3.91 -9.83 12.84
N ARG A 250 3.29 -9.02 11.98
CA ARG A 250 3.33 -7.56 12.09
C ARG A 250 1.96 -6.94 11.76
N PHE A 251 1.85 -5.68 12.15
CA PHE A 251 0.73 -4.81 11.87
C PHE A 251 1.22 -3.56 11.15
N GLY A 252 0.39 -2.97 10.27
CA GLY A 252 0.73 -1.75 9.56
C GLY A 252 1.90 -1.90 8.56
N ILE A 253 2.10 -3.11 8.03
CA ILE A 253 3.05 -3.39 6.94
C ILE A 253 2.53 -2.71 5.67
N ALA A 254 3.38 -2.04 4.92
CA ALA A 254 3.05 -1.63 3.57
C ALA A 254 3.12 -2.85 2.64
N GLY A 255 2.08 -3.08 1.83
CA GLY A 255 2.04 -4.17 0.86
C GLY A 255 1.57 -3.70 -0.50
N GLY A 256 1.99 -4.38 -1.56
CA GLY A 256 1.54 -4.09 -2.91
C GLY A 256 1.98 -5.12 -3.94
N GLY A 257 1.18 -5.27 -4.99
CA GLY A 257 1.46 -6.19 -6.09
C GLY A 257 2.27 -5.54 -7.20
N SER A 258 3.25 -6.28 -7.74
CA SER A 258 3.91 -5.98 -9.00
C SER A 258 3.50 -7.02 -10.03
N GLY A 259 2.68 -6.60 -11.00
CA GLY A 259 2.31 -7.46 -12.13
C GLY A 259 3.50 -7.76 -13.03
N ARG A 260 4.45 -6.84 -13.12
CA ARG A 260 5.69 -6.98 -13.89
C ARG A 260 6.58 -8.10 -13.36
N ASP A 261 6.79 -8.09 -12.04
CA ASP A 261 7.70 -9.03 -11.37
C ASP A 261 6.94 -10.28 -10.87
N ARG A 262 5.59 -10.29 -10.97
CA ARG A 262 4.69 -11.32 -10.44
C ARG A 262 4.97 -11.62 -8.96
N LYS A 263 5.15 -10.56 -8.20
CA LYS A 263 5.43 -10.59 -6.77
C LYS A 263 4.45 -9.73 -6.00
N ILE A 264 4.20 -10.12 -4.77
CA ILE A 264 3.61 -9.23 -3.77
C ILE A 264 4.71 -8.86 -2.81
N VAL A 265 5.01 -7.56 -2.71
CA VAL A 265 6.10 -7.02 -1.90
C VAL A 265 5.54 -6.45 -0.60
N PHE A 266 6.29 -6.62 0.48
CA PHE A 266 5.93 -6.22 1.84
C PHE A 266 7.09 -5.48 2.48
N PHE A 267 6.79 -4.42 3.23
CA PHE A 267 7.82 -3.61 3.87
C PHE A 267 7.38 -3.04 5.21
N GLY A 268 8.26 -3.10 6.21
CA GLY A 268 8.11 -2.38 7.45
C GLY A 268 7.13 -3.02 8.43
N GLY A 269 6.29 -2.18 9.04
CA GLY A 269 5.33 -2.59 10.06
C GLY A 269 5.93 -2.73 11.45
N THR A 270 5.13 -3.21 12.41
CA THR A 270 5.49 -3.40 13.82
C THR A 270 4.91 -4.69 14.37
N THR A 271 5.56 -5.29 15.35
CA THR A 271 5.10 -6.53 16.00
C THR A 271 3.87 -6.32 16.90
N THR A 272 3.53 -5.08 17.23
CA THR A 272 2.40 -4.75 18.10
C THR A 272 1.39 -3.86 17.38
N PRO A 273 0.09 -4.25 17.31
CA PRO A 273 -0.96 -3.37 16.82
C PRO A 273 -1.03 -2.07 17.62
N HIS A 274 -1.30 -0.97 16.92
CA HIS A 274 -1.24 0.38 17.49
C HIS A 274 -2.36 1.29 16.94
N ASP A 275 -2.62 2.39 17.64
CA ASP A 275 -3.49 3.47 17.19
C ASP A 275 -2.81 4.37 16.13
N TYR A 276 -3.53 5.35 15.59
CA TYR A 276 -3.00 6.27 14.58
C TYR A 276 -1.88 7.19 15.09
N LYS A 277 -1.63 7.27 16.40
CA LYS A 277 -0.53 8.00 17.01
C LYS A 277 0.76 7.16 17.07
N GLY A 278 0.68 5.88 16.72
CA GLY A 278 1.77 4.92 16.84
C GLY A 278 1.97 4.42 18.27
N VAL A 279 0.92 4.47 19.10
CA VAL A 279 0.92 3.90 20.44
C VAL A 279 0.22 2.55 20.40
N SER A 280 0.94 1.50 20.81
CA SER A 280 0.40 0.13 20.81
C SER A 280 -0.76 0.00 21.79
N TYR A 281 -1.69 -0.91 21.52
CA TYR A 281 -2.82 -1.18 22.39
C TYR A 281 -2.44 -1.78 23.75
N ASP A 282 -1.19 -2.17 23.94
CA ASP A 282 -0.60 -2.52 25.25
C ASP A 282 0.03 -1.32 25.99
N GLY A 283 -0.08 -0.10 25.42
CA GLY A 283 0.44 1.15 25.97
C GLY A 283 1.92 1.40 25.72
N LYS A 284 2.65 0.49 25.05
CA LYS A 284 4.07 0.64 24.76
C LYS A 284 4.28 1.27 23.37
N PRO A 285 5.41 1.94 23.13
CA PRO A 285 5.78 2.39 21.79
C PRO A 285 5.95 1.20 20.84
N ALA A 286 5.32 1.29 19.66
CA ALA A 286 5.52 0.31 18.61
C ALA A 286 6.96 0.36 18.08
N GLU A 287 7.61 -0.82 17.95
CA GLU A 287 8.91 -0.96 17.31
C GLU A 287 8.72 -1.08 15.79
N VAL A 288 9.46 -0.27 15.03
CA VAL A 288 9.29 -0.15 13.58
C VAL A 288 10.33 -0.98 12.85
N SER A 289 9.88 -1.81 11.93
CA SER A 289 10.72 -2.70 11.11
C SER A 289 11.24 -2.02 9.84
N SER A 290 12.43 -2.44 9.39
CA SER A 290 13.02 -2.09 8.08
C SER A 290 13.09 -3.28 7.11
N VAL A 291 12.50 -4.40 7.45
CA VAL A 291 12.57 -5.62 6.63
C VAL A 291 11.68 -5.48 5.39
N THR A 292 12.24 -5.86 4.24
CA THR A 292 11.51 -6.04 2.98
C THR A 292 11.52 -7.51 2.60
N PHE A 293 10.35 -8.07 2.34
CA PHE A 293 10.19 -9.43 1.86
C PHE A 293 9.13 -9.50 0.75
N ALA A 294 9.06 -10.59 0.02
CA ALA A 294 8.07 -10.78 -1.03
C ALA A 294 7.58 -12.21 -1.10
N PHE A 295 6.40 -12.37 -1.69
CA PHE A 295 5.90 -13.66 -2.16
C PHE A 295 6.04 -13.71 -3.69
N ASP A 296 6.84 -14.65 -4.18
CA ASP A 296 6.96 -14.95 -5.60
C ASP A 296 5.78 -15.83 -6.02
N ILE A 297 4.88 -15.29 -6.81
CA ILE A 297 3.66 -15.97 -7.26
C ILE A 297 3.98 -17.12 -8.23
N HIS A 298 5.03 -16.94 -9.05
CA HIS A 298 5.39 -17.94 -10.06
C HIS A 298 5.98 -19.19 -9.43
N HIS A 299 6.85 -19.02 -8.44
CA HIS A 299 7.53 -20.12 -7.76
C HIS A 299 6.84 -20.52 -6.46
N SER A 300 5.79 -19.82 -6.04
CA SER A 300 5.00 -20.07 -4.82
C SER A 300 5.86 -20.16 -3.56
N HIS A 301 6.79 -19.22 -3.36
CA HIS A 301 7.64 -19.18 -2.19
C HIS A 301 7.87 -17.76 -1.65
N TRP A 302 8.23 -17.69 -0.36
CA TRP A 302 8.65 -16.46 0.29
C TRP A 302 10.13 -16.19 0.05
N GLU A 303 10.49 -14.93 -0.13
CA GLU A 303 11.88 -14.48 -0.19
C GLU A 303 12.10 -13.24 0.68
N THR A 304 13.20 -13.18 1.39
CA THR A 304 13.70 -11.96 2.01
C THR A 304 14.45 -11.16 0.96
N ILE A 305 14.04 -9.93 0.74
CA ILE A 305 14.70 -9.00 -0.19
C ILE A 305 15.79 -8.24 0.55
N SER A 306 15.47 -7.73 1.76
CA SER A 306 16.42 -7.01 2.60
C SER A 306 16.01 -7.10 4.06
N ASP A 307 16.96 -7.39 4.93
CA ASP A 307 16.76 -7.35 6.39
C ASP A 307 16.95 -5.94 6.96
N ASN A 308 17.55 -5.04 6.18
CA ASN A 308 17.84 -3.67 6.58
C ASN A 308 17.65 -2.71 5.38
N SER A 309 16.41 -2.47 5.03
CA SER A 309 16.07 -1.44 4.03
C SER A 309 16.44 -0.04 4.53
N PRO A 310 16.63 0.94 3.65
CA PRO A 310 17.22 2.24 4.01
C PRO A 310 16.55 2.95 5.17
N GLU A 311 15.29 2.63 5.47
CA GLU A 311 14.53 3.30 6.50
C GLU A 311 13.37 2.43 7.01
N ALA A 312 13.29 2.24 8.34
CA ALA A 312 12.15 1.57 8.95
C ALA A 312 10.87 2.41 8.83
N ARG A 313 9.72 1.75 8.59
CA ARG A 313 8.46 2.44 8.33
C ARG A 313 7.24 1.66 8.85
N LEU A 314 6.26 2.38 9.34
CA LEU A 314 4.92 1.87 9.59
C LEU A 314 3.86 2.85 9.05
N ASP A 315 2.65 2.37 8.79
CA ASP A 315 1.51 3.15 8.31
C ASP A 315 1.82 4.03 7.08
N GLY A 316 2.66 3.56 6.19
CA GLY A 316 3.09 4.25 4.97
C GLY A 316 2.21 3.98 3.76
N GLY A 317 0.90 3.86 3.91
CA GLY A 317 0.01 3.48 2.81
C GLY A 317 0.41 2.13 2.18
N GLY A 318 -0.13 1.78 1.02
CA GLY A 318 0.30 0.60 0.27
C GLY A 318 1.60 0.86 -0.53
N ILE A 319 2.29 -0.22 -0.89
CA ILE A 319 3.39 -0.15 -1.87
C ILE A 319 2.82 0.15 -3.25
N GLN A 320 3.39 1.14 -3.93
CA GLN A 320 3.06 1.46 -5.31
C GLN A 320 4.15 0.93 -6.25
N ASP A 321 3.75 0.09 -7.23
CA ASP A 321 4.68 -0.38 -8.26
C ASP A 321 4.87 0.71 -9.31
N THR A 322 6.09 1.22 -9.43
CA THR A 322 6.46 2.27 -10.38
C THR A 322 7.39 1.74 -11.46
N VAL A 323 7.58 2.50 -12.53
CA VAL A 323 8.57 2.19 -13.57
C VAL A 323 10.00 2.08 -13.03
N LEU A 324 10.30 2.69 -11.89
CA LEU A 324 11.60 2.63 -11.21
C LEU A 324 11.67 1.48 -10.19
N GLY A 325 10.54 0.99 -9.73
CA GLY A 325 10.42 -0.07 -8.72
C GLY A 325 9.36 0.23 -7.67
N PRO A 326 9.22 -0.64 -6.66
CA PRO A 326 8.24 -0.48 -5.60
C PRO A 326 8.62 0.67 -4.67
N VAL A 327 7.66 1.54 -4.35
CA VAL A 327 7.84 2.69 -3.46
C VAL A 327 6.84 2.72 -2.33
N VAL A 328 7.27 3.25 -1.18
CA VAL A 328 6.41 3.60 -0.04
C VAL A 328 6.40 5.12 0.13
N ILE A 329 5.22 5.68 0.39
CA ILE A 329 4.98 7.12 0.43
C ILE A 329 4.49 7.52 1.82
N GLY A 330 5.25 8.38 2.54
CA GLY A 330 4.87 8.85 3.86
C GLY A 330 5.01 7.78 4.95
N GLY A 331 4.16 7.82 5.96
CA GLY A 331 4.18 6.93 7.12
C GLY A 331 4.93 7.50 8.32
N MET A 332 5.19 6.64 9.32
CA MET A 332 5.99 6.98 10.49
C MET A 332 7.34 6.26 10.46
N ALA A 333 8.40 6.96 10.74
CA ALA A 333 9.77 6.45 10.85
C ALA A 333 10.02 5.76 12.21
N SER A 334 11.22 5.23 12.44
CA SER A 334 11.60 4.49 13.65
C SER A 334 11.39 5.28 14.96
N ASN A 335 11.55 6.59 14.92
CA ASN A 335 11.24 7.49 16.04
C ASN A 335 9.76 7.84 16.17
N ARG A 336 8.88 7.21 15.38
CA ARG A 336 7.45 7.50 15.21
C ARG A 336 7.16 8.92 14.72
N GLY A 337 8.15 9.62 14.21
CA GLY A 337 7.96 10.88 13.49
C GLY A 337 7.28 10.64 12.16
N VAL A 338 6.23 11.42 11.87
CA VAL A 338 5.56 11.39 10.56
C VAL A 338 6.49 11.97 9.50
N THR A 339 6.57 11.33 8.35
CA THR A 339 7.54 11.70 7.30
C THR A 339 6.88 12.04 5.98
N ALA A 340 7.55 12.90 5.20
CA ALA A 340 7.17 13.23 3.83
C ALA A 340 7.95 12.40 2.79
N ARG A 341 8.80 11.48 3.21
CA ARG A 341 9.70 10.75 2.30
C ARG A 341 8.95 9.77 1.42
N VAL A 342 9.48 9.62 0.21
CA VAL A 342 9.13 8.54 -0.73
C VAL A 342 10.34 7.63 -0.82
N THR A 343 10.18 6.39 -0.38
CA THR A 343 11.28 5.43 -0.28
C THR A 343 11.17 4.39 -1.39
N LEU A 344 12.16 4.34 -2.27
CA LEU A 344 12.33 3.25 -3.23
C LEU A 344 12.84 2.02 -2.46
N LEU A 345 12.11 0.92 -2.59
CA LEU A 345 12.48 -0.33 -1.95
C LEU A 345 13.51 -1.09 -2.79
N PRO A 346 14.41 -1.86 -2.14
CA PRO A 346 15.35 -2.69 -2.87
C PRO A 346 14.63 -3.73 -3.74
N LYS A 347 15.25 -4.07 -4.84
CA LYS A 347 14.90 -5.22 -5.70
C LYS A 347 15.95 -6.31 -5.49
N LYS A 348 15.51 -7.56 -5.62
CA LYS A 348 16.43 -8.69 -5.68
C LYS A 348 16.93 -8.89 -7.09
#